data_7bb6fe01c9972917f35980a128683254
#
_entry.id   7bb6fe01c9972917f35980a128683254
#
_cell.length_a   1.000
_cell.length_b   1.000
_cell.length_c   1.000
_cell.angle_alpha   90.00
_cell.angle_beta   90.00
_cell.angle_gamma   90.00
#
_symmetry.space_group_name_H-M   'P 1'
#
loop_
_entity.id
_entity.type
_entity.pdbx_description
1 polymer ?
#
loop_
_entity_poly.entity_id
_entity_poly.type
_entity_poly.pdbx_seq_one_letter_code
_entity_poly.pdbx_strand_id
1 'polypeptide(L)'
;MRWFVSLLLLLTGAVSAAAPQTQTFTDDLGRTVTVPLHPQRIVSMHDLDITIPLIELGAPPIASHGRTRPDGSHYLRSSAQLTGVDFDNSDIRFIGTADIDLEAVAAARPDLIITEPSRHVSVEQLEKIAPTVSIDHLQGSAPEIYRKLAQLTGTQPRMAILERRYQEQIKQLKAMVNPPQYSVSVIQANNGKVTVHHSYHALGRVLRDAGFRFPPLIERIPDGQRIDVSAEQLPELDADFVFATWRSDTGGKPQDELQAMEGVMPGWCDFMRACRTGHYILLPREEVISNSYAALSLMVAQVQSHIAGRPIPAEAK
;
A
#
# COMPACT_ATOMS: atom_id res chain seq x y z
N MET A 1 42.22 61.57 -37.71
CA MET A 1 42.21 60.20 -37.25
C MET A 1 41.59 60.18 -35.84
N ARG A 2 40.28 59.86 -35.70
CA ARG A 2 39.55 59.87 -34.41
C ARG A 2 39.32 58.44 -34.03
N TRP A 3 39.89 58.02 -32.89
CA TRP A 3 39.69 56.70 -32.34
C TRP A 3 38.42 56.70 -31.44
N PHE A 4 37.42 55.91 -31.84
CA PHE A 4 36.26 55.57 -30.94
C PHE A 4 36.63 54.36 -30.10
N VAL A 5 36.73 54.57 -28.78
CA VAL A 5 36.86 53.49 -27.84
C VAL A 5 35.42 53.14 -27.41
N SER A 6 34.90 51.99 -27.88
CA SER A 6 33.59 51.43 -27.41
C SER A 6 33.79 50.72 -26.07
N LEU A 7 33.24 51.32 -25.04
CA LEU A 7 33.18 50.73 -23.69
C LEU A 7 32.02 49.71 -23.64
N LEU A 8 32.35 48.42 -23.63
CA LEU A 8 31.40 47.31 -23.48
C LEU A 8 31.08 47.13 -21.99
N LEU A 9 29.90 47.63 -21.55
CA LEU A 9 29.38 47.36 -20.18
C LEU A 9 28.88 45.94 -20.12
N LEU A 10 29.61 45.04 -19.46
CA LEU A 10 29.13 43.69 -19.04
C LEU A 10 28.16 43.85 -17.84
N LEU A 11 26.86 43.78 -18.11
CA LEU A 11 25.83 43.60 -17.07
C LEU A 11 25.89 42.18 -16.53
N THR A 12 26.58 41.99 -15.42
CA THR A 12 26.47 40.76 -14.61
C THR A 12 25.14 40.80 -13.84
N GLY A 13 24.09 40.21 -14.41
CA GLY A 13 22.84 39.97 -13.71
C GLY A 13 23.09 38.98 -12.57
N ALA A 14 23.03 39.41 -11.31
CA ALA A 14 22.99 38.53 -10.16
C ALA A 14 21.67 37.75 -10.19
N VAL A 15 21.71 36.46 -10.52
CA VAL A 15 20.57 35.55 -10.32
C VAL A 15 20.39 35.38 -8.82
N SER A 16 19.47 36.15 -8.25
CA SER A 16 19.02 35.94 -6.87
C SER A 16 18.27 34.61 -6.81
N ALA A 17 18.88 33.59 -6.23
CA ALA A 17 18.18 32.37 -5.92
C ALA A 17 17.06 32.71 -4.91
N ALA A 18 15.81 32.61 -5.35
CA ALA A 18 14.67 32.76 -4.45
C ALA A 18 14.79 31.71 -3.33
N ALA A 19 14.56 32.13 -2.08
CA ALA A 19 14.52 31.19 -0.95
C ALA A 19 13.49 30.07 -1.26
N PRO A 20 13.80 28.81 -0.93
CA PRO A 20 12.89 27.71 -1.19
C PRO A 20 11.55 27.97 -0.48
N GLN A 21 10.45 27.87 -1.24
CA GLN A 21 9.12 28.04 -0.68
C GLN A 21 8.80 26.84 0.23
N THR A 22 8.22 27.12 1.39
CA THR A 22 7.87 26.10 2.39
C THR A 22 6.38 26.13 2.69
N GLN A 23 5.88 25.01 3.23
CA GLN A 23 4.54 24.87 3.78
C GLN A 23 4.63 24.22 5.17
N THR A 24 3.58 24.36 5.97
CA THR A 24 3.44 23.60 7.22
C THR A 24 2.57 22.37 6.98
N PHE A 25 2.94 21.26 7.60
CA PHE A 25 2.20 20.00 7.53
C PHE A 25 2.04 19.44 8.96
N THR A 26 0.80 19.06 9.33
CA THR A 26 0.56 18.34 10.58
C THR A 26 0.58 16.84 10.28
N ASP A 27 1.51 16.12 10.88
CA ASP A 27 1.70 14.69 10.68
C ASP A 27 0.84 13.82 11.61
N ASP A 28 0.91 12.50 11.47
CA ASP A 28 0.09 11.56 12.22
C ASP A 28 0.57 11.38 13.69
N LEU A 29 1.68 11.98 14.06
CA LEU A 29 2.10 12.14 15.47
C LEU A 29 1.58 13.44 16.09
N GLY A 30 0.80 14.24 15.36
CA GLY A 30 0.25 15.53 15.80
C GLY A 30 1.27 16.66 15.79
N ARG A 31 2.45 16.49 15.16
CA ARG A 31 3.50 17.51 15.07
C ARG A 31 3.27 18.39 13.84
N THR A 32 3.53 19.69 14.00
CA THR A 32 3.54 20.63 12.86
C THR A 32 4.96 20.78 12.36
N VAL A 33 5.22 20.34 11.13
CA VAL A 33 6.54 20.33 10.50
C VAL A 33 6.56 21.32 9.34
N THR A 34 7.62 22.14 9.25
CA THR A 34 7.87 22.98 8.07
C THR A 34 8.63 22.17 7.02
N VAL A 35 8.04 22.00 5.85
CA VAL A 35 8.56 21.19 4.75
C VAL A 35 8.65 22.02 3.47
N PRO A 36 9.49 21.66 2.49
CA PRO A 36 9.48 22.29 1.18
C PRO A 36 8.09 22.21 0.53
N LEU A 37 7.67 23.25 -0.17
CA LEU A 37 6.42 23.25 -0.92
C LEU A 37 6.43 22.23 -2.07
N HIS A 38 7.60 22.03 -2.67
CA HIS A 38 7.85 21.06 -3.76
C HIS A 38 9.15 20.30 -3.47
N PRO A 39 9.11 19.27 -2.60
CA PRO A 39 10.29 18.49 -2.29
C PRO A 39 10.79 17.76 -3.54
N GLN A 40 12.11 17.78 -3.74
CA GLN A 40 12.78 17.17 -4.90
C GLN A 40 13.58 15.94 -4.53
N ARG A 41 13.90 15.79 -3.24
CA ARG A 41 14.79 14.76 -2.74
C ARG A 41 14.16 14.03 -1.55
N ILE A 42 13.11 13.29 -1.86
CA ILE A 42 12.32 12.56 -0.85
C ILE A 42 13.04 11.26 -0.49
N VAL A 43 13.17 10.98 0.80
CA VAL A 43 13.53 9.66 1.32
C VAL A 43 12.29 9.02 1.95
N SER A 44 12.00 7.78 1.56
CA SER A 44 10.85 7.01 2.04
C SER A 44 11.30 5.89 2.97
N MET A 45 10.68 5.84 4.16
CA MET A 45 10.97 4.80 5.17
C MET A 45 10.06 3.58 5.09
N HIS A 46 9.15 3.50 4.09
CA HIS A 46 8.28 2.34 3.91
C HIS A 46 8.06 2.01 2.43
N ASP A 47 8.59 0.85 2.00
CA ASP A 47 8.60 0.40 0.61
C ASP A 47 7.20 0.24 -0.01
N LEU A 48 6.26 -0.34 0.73
CA LEU A 48 4.95 -0.72 0.22
C LEU A 48 3.94 0.44 0.26
N ASP A 49 3.83 1.13 1.41
CA ASP A 49 2.72 2.05 1.67
C ASP A 49 3.09 3.54 1.60
N ILE A 50 4.38 3.85 1.35
CA ILE A 50 4.85 5.22 1.09
C ILE A 50 5.54 5.30 -0.28
N THR A 51 6.48 4.39 -0.58
CA THR A 51 7.25 4.43 -1.83
C THR A 51 6.37 4.19 -3.05
N ILE A 52 5.53 3.14 -3.05
CA ILE A 52 4.62 2.88 -4.19
C ILE A 52 3.67 4.05 -4.44
N PRO A 53 2.96 4.60 -3.42
CA PRO A 53 2.17 5.81 -3.59
C PRO A 53 2.93 7.00 -4.17
N LEU A 54 4.15 7.26 -3.72
CA LEU A 54 4.97 8.34 -4.28
C LEU A 54 5.31 8.13 -5.76
N ILE A 55 5.61 6.89 -6.16
CA ILE A 55 5.84 6.53 -7.57
C ILE A 55 4.56 6.80 -8.39
N GLU A 56 3.41 6.34 -7.93
CA GLU A 56 2.13 6.53 -8.64
C GLU A 56 1.72 8.01 -8.74
N LEU A 57 2.06 8.81 -7.73
CA LEU A 57 1.84 10.26 -7.70
C LEU A 57 2.79 11.03 -8.64
N GLY A 58 3.83 10.38 -9.17
CA GLY A 58 4.84 11.02 -10.02
C GLY A 58 5.89 11.83 -9.25
N ALA A 59 6.06 11.54 -7.96
CA ALA A 59 7.09 12.09 -7.08
C ALA A 59 7.95 10.95 -6.47
N PRO A 60 8.62 10.11 -7.29
CA PRO A 60 9.36 8.96 -6.79
C PRO A 60 10.44 9.40 -5.79
N PRO A 61 10.66 8.64 -4.71
CA PRO A 61 11.72 8.95 -3.76
C PRO A 61 13.10 8.70 -4.39
N ILE A 62 14.11 9.42 -3.93
CA ILE A 62 15.51 9.20 -4.34
C ILE A 62 16.16 8.04 -3.58
N ALA A 63 15.58 7.64 -2.45
CA ALA A 63 16.01 6.50 -1.66
C ALA A 63 14.83 5.94 -0.85
N SER A 64 14.83 4.63 -0.63
CA SER A 64 13.74 3.92 0.03
C SER A 64 14.25 2.79 0.91
N HIS A 65 13.53 2.58 2.02
CA HIS A 65 13.50 1.29 2.69
C HIS A 65 13.11 0.19 1.71
N GLY A 66 13.61 -1.03 1.91
CA GLY A 66 13.28 -2.18 1.07
C GLY A 66 13.46 -3.50 1.79
N ARG A 67 13.61 -4.55 1.02
CA ARG A 67 13.84 -5.92 1.46
C ARG A 67 15.10 -6.48 0.80
N THR A 68 15.64 -7.54 1.39
CA THR A 68 16.80 -8.27 0.85
C THR A 68 16.39 -9.70 0.57
N ARG A 69 16.71 -10.19 -0.64
CA ARG A 69 16.53 -11.60 -1.03
C ARG A 69 17.65 -12.46 -0.46
N PRO A 70 17.50 -13.80 -0.44
CA PRO A 70 18.56 -14.71 0.03
C PRO A 70 19.88 -14.59 -0.76
N ASP A 71 19.85 -14.13 -2.01
CA ASP A 71 21.03 -13.89 -2.85
C ASP A 71 21.71 -12.54 -2.58
N GLY A 72 21.21 -11.76 -1.60
CA GLY A 72 21.73 -10.46 -1.22
C GLY A 72 21.22 -9.30 -2.05
N SER A 73 20.45 -9.52 -3.12
CA SER A 73 19.83 -8.45 -3.89
C SER A 73 18.71 -7.75 -3.13
N HIS A 74 18.48 -6.47 -3.40
CA HIS A 74 17.45 -5.68 -2.75
C HIS A 74 16.25 -5.49 -3.66
N TYR A 75 15.06 -5.34 -3.05
CA TYR A 75 13.81 -5.12 -3.78
C TYR A 75 12.80 -4.28 -2.98
N LEU A 76 11.89 -3.65 -3.70
CA LEU A 76 10.69 -3.00 -3.17
C LEU A 76 9.53 -4.01 -3.23
N ARG A 77 8.89 -4.31 -2.10
CA ARG A 77 7.79 -5.29 -2.06
C ARG A 77 6.72 -4.94 -3.07
N SER A 78 6.42 -5.87 -3.96
CA SER A 78 5.40 -5.78 -5.02
C SER A 78 5.47 -4.55 -5.93
N SER A 79 6.48 -3.70 -5.80
CA SER A 79 6.57 -2.48 -6.58
C SER A 79 6.76 -2.78 -8.07
N ALA A 80 7.59 -3.77 -8.42
CA ALA A 80 7.74 -4.22 -9.79
C ALA A 80 6.41 -4.67 -10.42
N GLN A 81 5.57 -5.40 -9.67
CA GLN A 81 4.25 -5.86 -10.13
C GLN A 81 3.23 -4.73 -10.22
N LEU A 82 3.24 -3.81 -9.26
CA LEU A 82 2.23 -2.74 -9.15
C LEU A 82 2.56 -1.52 -9.99
N THR A 83 3.86 -1.20 -10.15
CA THR A 83 4.31 0.04 -10.79
C THR A 83 5.31 -0.16 -11.93
N GLY A 84 5.91 -1.33 -12.04
CA GLY A 84 7.02 -1.61 -12.95
C GLY A 84 8.38 -1.10 -12.45
N VAL A 85 8.46 -0.55 -11.22
CA VAL A 85 9.67 0.08 -10.66
C VAL A 85 10.23 -0.75 -9.51
N ASP A 86 11.56 -0.98 -9.53
CA ASP A 86 12.29 -1.58 -8.42
C ASP A 86 13.70 -0.94 -8.34
N PHE A 87 14.53 -1.33 -7.39
CA PHE A 87 15.89 -0.80 -7.23
C PHE A 87 16.81 -1.08 -8.44
N ASP A 88 16.61 -2.20 -9.13
CA ASP A 88 17.45 -2.63 -10.26
C ASP A 88 17.13 -1.89 -11.58
N ASN A 89 16.00 -1.21 -11.67
CA ASN A 89 15.57 -0.51 -12.87
C ASN A 89 15.22 0.97 -12.64
N SER A 90 15.64 1.54 -11.51
CA SER A 90 15.39 2.94 -11.16
C SER A 90 16.59 3.58 -10.43
N ASP A 91 16.53 4.91 -10.25
CA ASP A 91 17.53 5.66 -9.48
C ASP A 91 17.25 5.65 -7.96
N ILE A 92 16.25 4.91 -7.50
CA ILE A 92 15.91 4.79 -6.09
C ILE A 92 16.99 3.97 -5.37
N ARG A 93 17.65 4.57 -4.36
CA ARG A 93 18.70 3.89 -3.60
C ARG A 93 18.12 3.14 -2.40
N PHE A 94 18.65 1.96 -2.13
CA PHE A 94 18.34 1.20 -0.93
C PHE A 94 19.00 1.82 0.31
N ILE A 95 18.25 1.96 1.42
CA ILE A 95 18.71 2.54 2.69
C ILE A 95 18.53 1.62 3.89
N GLY A 96 18.32 0.34 3.67
CA GLY A 96 18.15 -0.64 4.74
C GLY A 96 16.80 -1.35 4.72
N THR A 97 16.68 -2.31 5.62
CA THR A 97 15.46 -3.09 5.88
C THR A 97 14.78 -2.59 7.16
N ALA A 98 14.51 -3.46 8.14
CA ALA A 98 14.02 -3.03 9.46
C ALA A 98 15.01 -2.06 10.14
N ASP A 99 16.30 -2.34 10.00
CA ASP A 99 17.38 -1.47 10.44
C ASP A 99 17.75 -0.53 9.28
N ILE A 100 17.53 0.75 9.50
CA ILE A 100 17.80 1.82 8.53
C ILE A 100 19.25 2.29 8.68
N ASP A 101 19.95 2.38 7.56
CA ASP A 101 21.28 2.97 7.48
C ASP A 101 21.18 4.51 7.43
N LEU A 102 21.36 5.16 8.58
CA LEU A 102 21.31 6.62 8.71
C LEU A 102 22.41 7.34 7.91
N GLU A 103 23.56 6.68 7.68
CA GLU A 103 24.62 7.26 6.84
C GLU A 103 24.18 7.28 5.37
N ALA A 104 23.54 6.20 4.89
CA ALA A 104 22.97 6.15 3.56
C ALA A 104 21.84 7.19 3.38
N VAL A 105 21.00 7.39 4.41
CA VAL A 105 19.97 8.45 4.41
C VAL A 105 20.62 9.83 4.29
N ALA A 106 21.63 10.14 5.11
CA ALA A 106 22.34 11.43 5.07
C ALA A 106 23.08 11.62 3.74
N ALA A 107 23.72 10.58 3.21
CA ALA A 107 24.42 10.61 1.91
C ALA A 107 23.44 10.84 0.74
N ALA A 108 22.17 10.51 0.91
CA ALA A 108 21.12 10.83 -0.05
C ALA A 108 20.82 12.34 -0.11
N ARG A 109 21.19 13.12 0.91
CA ARG A 109 20.93 14.55 1.04
C ARG A 109 19.46 14.90 0.76
N PRO A 110 18.53 14.35 1.55
CA PRO A 110 17.10 14.59 1.37
C PRO A 110 16.74 16.05 1.70
N ASP A 111 15.66 16.54 1.08
CA ASP A 111 14.98 17.77 1.50
C ASP A 111 13.65 17.45 2.24
N LEU A 112 13.21 16.19 2.20
CA LEU A 112 12.10 15.65 2.96
C LEU A 112 12.33 14.17 3.27
N ILE A 113 12.07 13.77 4.51
CA ILE A 113 11.98 12.37 4.92
C ILE A 113 10.55 12.05 5.29
N ILE A 114 10.00 10.95 4.75
CA ILE A 114 8.67 10.44 5.11
C ILE A 114 8.84 9.11 5.80
N THR A 115 8.50 9.07 7.09
CA THR A 115 8.59 7.88 7.95
C THR A 115 7.20 7.39 8.37
N GLU A 116 7.15 6.40 9.23
CA GLU A 116 5.95 5.84 9.83
C GLU A 116 6.17 5.61 11.34
N PRO A 117 5.09 5.60 12.18
CA PRO A 117 5.24 5.61 13.64
C PRO A 117 5.94 4.37 14.22
N SER A 118 5.89 3.23 13.53
CA SER A 118 6.44 1.95 14.02
C SER A 118 7.92 1.73 13.68
N ARG A 119 8.61 2.70 13.04
CA ARG A 119 10.03 2.57 12.75
C ARG A 119 10.90 2.60 14.01
N HIS A 120 11.92 1.75 14.03
CA HIS A 120 12.90 1.74 15.14
C HIS A 120 13.75 3.02 15.18
N VAL A 121 14.01 3.62 14.02
CA VAL A 121 14.69 4.94 13.95
C VAL A 121 13.73 6.01 14.39
N SER A 122 14.11 6.78 15.40
CA SER A 122 13.26 7.84 15.92
C SER A 122 13.20 9.05 14.98
N VAL A 123 12.10 9.77 15.04
CA VAL A 123 11.91 10.97 14.22
C VAL A 123 12.97 12.03 14.54
N GLU A 124 13.37 12.17 15.81
CA GLU A 124 14.39 13.12 16.25
C GLU A 124 15.78 12.80 15.66
N GLN A 125 16.08 11.53 15.37
CA GLN A 125 17.31 11.16 14.67
C GLN A 125 17.25 11.56 13.20
N LEU A 126 16.10 11.36 12.54
CA LEU A 126 15.88 11.71 11.14
C LEU A 126 15.84 13.24 10.94
N GLU A 127 15.26 14.00 11.86
CA GLU A 127 15.21 15.47 11.82
C GLU A 127 16.58 16.15 11.84
N LYS A 128 17.61 15.46 12.35
CA LYS A 128 19.00 15.95 12.24
C LYS A 128 19.54 15.95 10.82
N ILE A 129 18.88 15.19 9.93
CA ILE A 129 19.29 15.07 8.51
C ILE A 129 18.43 16.00 7.65
N ALA A 130 17.10 15.95 7.78
CA ALA A 130 16.16 16.76 7.01
C ALA A 130 14.79 16.86 7.70
N PRO A 131 13.92 17.81 7.29
CA PRO A 131 12.52 17.83 7.72
C PRO A 131 11.88 16.46 7.59
N THR A 132 11.27 15.96 8.67
CA THR A 132 10.74 14.59 8.75
C THR A 132 9.27 14.61 9.15
N VAL A 133 8.43 13.96 8.35
CA VAL A 133 7.01 13.76 8.63
C VAL A 133 6.69 12.28 8.83
N SER A 134 5.79 11.98 9.74
CA SER A 134 5.32 10.62 10.02
C SER A 134 3.93 10.40 9.45
N ILE A 135 3.75 9.37 8.62
CA ILE A 135 2.47 8.95 8.04
C ILE A 135 2.12 7.56 8.59
N ASP A 136 1.01 7.46 9.30
CA ASP A 136 0.52 6.19 9.84
C ASP A 136 -0.29 5.44 8.76
N HIS A 137 0.36 4.50 8.10
CA HIS A 137 -0.25 3.68 7.06
C HIS A 137 -1.16 2.58 7.62
N LEU A 138 -1.08 2.29 8.93
CA LEU A 138 -1.93 1.28 9.59
C LEU A 138 -3.30 1.84 9.98
N GLN A 139 -3.39 3.16 10.22
CA GLN A 139 -4.62 3.85 10.59
C GLN A 139 -5.33 4.50 9.40
N GLY A 140 -4.68 4.54 8.24
CA GLY A 140 -5.20 5.19 7.04
C GLY A 140 -5.56 4.21 5.93
N SER A 141 -6.59 4.55 5.16
CA SER A 141 -6.90 3.91 3.88
C SER A 141 -5.99 4.47 2.76
N ALA A 142 -5.88 3.76 1.63
CA ALA A 142 -5.11 4.24 0.47
C ALA A 142 -5.47 5.69 0.08
N PRO A 143 -6.75 6.08 -0.10
CA PRO A 143 -7.09 7.48 -0.42
C PRO A 143 -6.59 8.51 0.61
N GLU A 144 -6.55 8.17 1.89
CA GLU A 144 -6.09 9.07 2.95
C GLU A 144 -4.57 9.24 2.92
N ILE A 145 -3.83 8.14 2.76
CA ILE A 145 -2.37 8.17 2.60
C ILE A 145 -2.00 9.00 1.36
N TYR A 146 -2.67 8.77 0.22
CA TYR A 146 -2.41 9.52 -1.01
C TYR A 146 -2.72 11.00 -0.87
N ARG A 147 -3.78 11.37 -0.14
CA ARG A 147 -4.11 12.79 0.10
C ARG A 147 -2.99 13.50 0.85
N LYS A 148 -2.45 12.86 1.90
CA LYS A 148 -1.32 13.38 2.68
C LYS A 148 -0.06 13.50 1.82
N LEU A 149 0.29 12.44 1.09
CA LEU A 149 1.46 12.43 0.21
C LEU A 149 1.33 13.43 -0.94
N ALA A 150 0.15 13.54 -1.57
CA ALA A 150 -0.10 14.52 -2.62
C ALA A 150 -0.01 15.96 -2.12
N GLN A 151 -0.48 16.24 -0.88
CA GLN A 151 -0.29 17.54 -0.24
C GLN A 151 1.19 17.85 -0.02
N LEU A 152 1.96 16.89 0.49
CA LEU A 152 3.40 17.04 0.73
C LEU A 152 4.20 17.28 -0.56
N THR A 153 3.77 16.69 -1.66
CA THR A 153 4.53 16.71 -2.94
C THR A 153 3.95 17.64 -4.00
N GLY A 154 2.80 18.27 -3.73
CA GLY A 154 2.12 19.13 -4.71
C GLY A 154 1.49 18.36 -5.88
N THR A 155 1.16 17.08 -5.69
CA THR A 155 0.68 16.18 -6.76
C THR A 155 -0.82 15.89 -6.72
N GLN A 156 -1.63 16.76 -6.12
CA GLN A 156 -3.09 16.61 -6.01
C GLN A 156 -3.79 16.36 -7.36
N PRO A 157 -3.40 17.01 -8.49
CA PRO A 157 -4.01 16.72 -9.78
C PRO A 157 -3.81 15.26 -10.23
N ARG A 158 -2.63 14.68 -9.95
CA ARG A 158 -2.34 13.28 -10.27
C ARG A 158 -3.17 12.34 -9.40
N MET A 159 -3.26 12.62 -8.10
CA MET A 159 -4.13 11.86 -7.19
C MET A 159 -5.58 11.83 -7.68
N ALA A 160 -6.13 12.96 -8.10
CA ALA A 160 -7.51 13.03 -8.60
C ALA A 160 -7.76 12.14 -9.83
N ILE A 161 -6.73 11.93 -10.68
CA ILE A 161 -6.81 11.00 -11.82
C ILE A 161 -6.86 9.55 -11.33
N LEU A 162 -6.01 9.19 -10.36
CA LEU A 162 -5.95 7.84 -9.79
C LEU A 162 -7.28 7.48 -9.10
N GLU A 163 -7.80 8.40 -8.29
CA GLU A 163 -9.07 8.22 -7.60
C GLU A 163 -10.24 8.06 -8.58
N ARG A 164 -10.33 8.90 -9.60
CA ARG A 164 -11.37 8.79 -10.64
C ARG A 164 -11.30 7.43 -11.35
N ARG A 165 -10.10 6.95 -11.70
CA ARG A 165 -9.91 5.63 -12.30
C ARG A 165 -10.48 4.53 -11.41
N TYR A 166 -10.15 4.57 -10.13
CA TYR A 166 -10.64 3.60 -9.16
C TYR A 166 -12.18 3.63 -9.04
N GLN A 167 -12.79 4.82 -8.94
CA GLN A 167 -14.24 4.96 -8.87
C GLN A 167 -14.95 4.39 -10.11
N GLU A 168 -14.41 4.59 -11.31
CA GLU A 168 -14.96 3.99 -12.53
C GLU A 168 -14.81 2.46 -12.53
N GLN A 169 -13.71 1.92 -12.02
CA GLN A 169 -13.52 0.48 -11.88
C GLN A 169 -14.53 -0.13 -10.89
N ILE A 170 -14.77 0.49 -9.74
CA ILE A 170 -15.80 0.05 -8.78
C ILE A 170 -17.20 0.09 -9.40
N LYS A 171 -17.53 1.14 -10.14
CA LYS A 171 -18.81 1.24 -10.87
C LYS A 171 -18.99 0.10 -11.87
N GLN A 172 -17.95 -0.23 -12.63
CA GLN A 172 -17.98 -1.35 -13.57
C GLN A 172 -18.14 -2.69 -12.85
N LEU A 173 -17.41 -2.91 -11.76
CA LEU A 173 -17.53 -4.11 -10.93
C LEU A 173 -18.98 -4.28 -10.42
N LYS A 174 -19.60 -3.23 -9.89
CA LYS A 174 -21.00 -3.24 -9.46
C LYS A 174 -21.96 -3.63 -10.57
N ALA A 175 -21.76 -3.11 -11.76
CA ALA A 175 -22.61 -3.41 -12.91
C ALA A 175 -22.49 -4.86 -13.40
N MET A 176 -21.31 -5.46 -13.31
CA MET A 176 -21.02 -6.80 -13.81
C MET A 176 -21.36 -7.91 -12.83
N VAL A 177 -21.17 -7.67 -11.53
CA VAL A 177 -21.24 -8.72 -10.50
C VAL A 177 -22.53 -8.64 -9.68
N ASN A 178 -23.14 -7.46 -9.53
CA ASN A 178 -24.24 -7.22 -8.58
C ASN A 178 -23.87 -7.65 -7.13
N PRO A 179 -22.87 -7.03 -6.51
CA PRO A 179 -22.25 -7.49 -5.26
C PRO A 179 -23.20 -7.76 -4.08
N PRO A 180 -24.31 -7.01 -3.88
CA PRO A 180 -25.23 -7.28 -2.76
C PRO A 180 -25.86 -8.68 -2.75
N GLN A 181 -25.80 -9.41 -3.86
CA GLN A 181 -26.29 -10.80 -3.91
C GLN A 181 -25.31 -11.79 -3.28
N TYR A 182 -24.04 -11.42 -3.13
CA TYR A 182 -22.98 -12.31 -2.66
C TYR A 182 -22.46 -11.91 -1.29
N SER A 183 -22.20 -12.93 -0.48
CA SER A 183 -21.41 -12.79 0.74
C SER A 183 -19.93 -13.11 0.46
N VAL A 184 -19.03 -12.37 1.12
CA VAL A 184 -17.59 -12.55 0.99
C VAL A 184 -16.92 -12.51 2.35
N SER A 185 -15.83 -13.24 2.53
CA SER A 185 -14.95 -13.10 3.67
C SER A 185 -13.48 -13.08 3.23
N VAL A 186 -12.62 -12.50 4.06
CA VAL A 186 -11.17 -12.56 3.88
C VAL A 186 -10.59 -13.11 5.18
N ILE A 187 -9.94 -14.25 5.10
CA ILE A 187 -9.41 -14.98 6.26
C ILE A 187 -7.92 -15.29 6.06
N GLN A 188 -7.21 -15.43 7.17
CA GLN A 188 -5.77 -15.75 7.18
C GLN A 188 -5.49 -16.80 8.24
N ALA A 189 -4.86 -17.91 7.87
CA ALA A 189 -4.30 -18.82 8.87
C ALA A 189 -3.11 -18.15 9.58
N ASN A 190 -3.11 -18.14 10.90
CA ASN A 190 -2.07 -17.49 11.70
C ASN A 190 -1.89 -18.20 13.05
N ASN A 191 -0.74 -18.86 13.26
CA ASN A 191 -0.37 -19.48 14.53
C ASN A 191 -1.46 -20.37 15.13
N GLY A 192 -2.07 -21.25 14.33
CA GLY A 192 -3.12 -22.17 14.76
C GLY A 192 -4.49 -21.53 15.01
N LYS A 193 -4.68 -20.29 14.58
CA LYS A 193 -5.94 -19.54 14.60
C LYS A 193 -6.26 -18.99 13.22
N VAL A 194 -7.44 -18.44 13.06
CA VAL A 194 -7.81 -17.66 11.87
C VAL A 194 -7.88 -16.18 12.24
N THR A 195 -7.06 -15.37 11.61
CA THR A 195 -7.14 -13.90 11.71
C THR A 195 -8.13 -13.37 10.68
N VAL A 196 -9.04 -12.52 11.13
CA VAL A 196 -10.01 -11.80 10.28
C VAL A 196 -9.98 -10.31 10.59
N HIS A 197 -10.17 -9.52 9.58
CA HIS A 197 -10.17 -8.05 9.66
C HIS A 197 -11.57 -7.52 9.34
N HIS A 198 -11.93 -6.37 9.91
CA HIS A 198 -13.10 -5.63 9.43
C HIS A 198 -12.98 -5.33 7.93
N SER A 199 -11.82 -4.82 7.51
CA SER A 199 -11.46 -4.59 6.11
C SER A 199 -10.00 -4.97 5.87
N TYR A 200 -9.77 -5.96 4.99
CA TYR A 200 -8.42 -6.46 4.73
C TYR A 200 -7.73 -5.65 3.63
N HIS A 201 -7.14 -4.51 4.00
CA HIS A 201 -6.34 -3.65 3.13
C HIS A 201 -7.01 -3.35 1.76
N ALA A 202 -6.28 -3.43 0.64
CA ALA A 202 -6.81 -3.14 -0.69
C ALA A 202 -7.97 -4.07 -1.08
N LEU A 203 -7.87 -5.37 -0.80
CA LEU A 203 -8.95 -6.32 -1.12
C LEU A 203 -10.21 -6.03 -0.31
N GLY A 204 -10.09 -5.88 1.00
CA GLY A 204 -11.23 -5.58 1.86
C GLY A 204 -11.88 -4.25 1.48
N ARG A 205 -11.07 -3.25 1.13
CA ARG A 205 -11.57 -1.96 0.64
C ARG A 205 -12.38 -2.11 -0.65
N VAL A 206 -11.88 -2.83 -1.64
CA VAL A 206 -12.60 -3.09 -2.90
C VAL A 206 -13.92 -3.81 -2.65
N LEU A 207 -13.91 -4.85 -1.79
CA LEU A 207 -15.11 -5.62 -1.47
C LEU A 207 -16.18 -4.74 -0.78
N ARG A 208 -15.78 -3.87 0.15
CA ARG A 208 -16.70 -2.93 0.82
C ARG A 208 -17.19 -1.84 -0.10
N ASP A 209 -16.32 -1.19 -0.87
CA ASP A 209 -16.70 -0.13 -1.82
C ASP A 209 -17.61 -0.66 -2.93
N ALA A 210 -17.44 -1.91 -3.32
CA ALA A 210 -18.35 -2.60 -4.25
C ALA A 210 -19.71 -2.93 -3.64
N GLY A 211 -19.81 -3.07 -2.31
CA GLY A 211 -21.06 -3.35 -1.61
C GLY A 211 -21.36 -4.84 -1.45
N PHE A 212 -20.34 -5.68 -1.35
CA PHE A 212 -20.52 -7.07 -0.96
C PHE A 212 -21.00 -7.19 0.50
N ARG A 213 -21.69 -8.27 0.82
CA ARG A 213 -22.08 -8.60 2.20
C ARG A 213 -20.96 -9.37 2.90
N PHE A 214 -20.82 -9.17 4.19
CA PHE A 214 -19.86 -9.92 5.02
C PHE A 214 -20.60 -10.75 6.07
N PRO A 215 -20.03 -11.87 6.54
CA PRO A 215 -20.56 -12.61 7.68
C PRO A 215 -20.75 -11.72 8.91
N PRO A 216 -21.79 -11.97 9.73
CA PRO A 216 -22.07 -11.14 10.91
C PRO A 216 -20.91 -11.04 11.90
N LEU A 217 -20.05 -12.05 11.98
CA LEU A 217 -18.85 -12.02 12.82
C LEU A 217 -17.89 -10.92 12.36
N ILE A 218 -17.69 -10.78 11.06
CA ILE A 218 -16.80 -9.75 10.47
C ILE A 218 -17.43 -8.35 10.62
N GLU A 219 -18.74 -8.21 10.44
CA GLU A 219 -19.43 -6.92 10.59
C GLU A 219 -19.37 -6.37 12.03
N ARG A 220 -19.19 -7.23 13.04
CA ARG A 220 -19.04 -6.81 14.44
C ARG A 220 -17.61 -6.34 14.79
N ILE A 221 -16.63 -6.57 13.93
CA ILE A 221 -15.26 -6.08 14.14
C ILE A 221 -15.27 -4.56 13.92
N PRO A 222 -14.76 -3.74 14.84
CA PRO A 222 -14.66 -2.31 14.62
C PRO A 222 -13.77 -1.98 13.40
N ASP A 223 -14.10 -0.90 12.71
CA ASP A 223 -13.30 -0.47 11.54
C ASP A 223 -11.82 -0.27 11.92
N GLY A 224 -10.94 -0.65 11.01
CA GLY A 224 -9.48 -0.63 11.24
C GLY A 224 -8.96 -1.75 12.17
N GLN A 225 -9.84 -2.60 12.74
CA GLN A 225 -9.43 -3.65 13.67
C GLN A 225 -9.47 -5.05 13.06
N ARG A 226 -8.87 -5.98 13.77
CA ARG A 226 -8.86 -7.41 13.48
C ARG A 226 -9.06 -8.22 14.78
N ILE A 227 -9.50 -9.46 14.61
CA ILE A 227 -9.59 -10.44 15.69
C ILE A 227 -8.98 -11.78 15.24
N ASP A 228 -8.54 -12.57 16.20
CA ASP A 228 -8.20 -13.98 15.99
C ASP A 228 -9.35 -14.84 16.50
N VAL A 229 -9.82 -15.75 15.66
CA VAL A 229 -10.90 -16.68 15.99
C VAL A 229 -10.36 -18.11 16.11
N SER A 230 -11.02 -18.93 16.91
CA SER A 230 -10.68 -20.34 17.04
C SER A 230 -11.24 -21.17 15.88
N ALA A 231 -10.75 -22.42 15.76
CA ALA A 231 -11.20 -23.35 14.73
C ALA A 231 -12.73 -23.58 14.75
N GLU A 232 -13.33 -23.59 15.94
CA GLU A 232 -14.78 -23.82 16.10
C GLU A 232 -15.64 -22.72 15.51
N GLN A 233 -15.08 -21.51 15.36
CA GLN A 233 -15.77 -20.35 14.76
C GLN A 233 -15.58 -20.28 13.24
N LEU A 234 -14.79 -21.17 12.65
CA LEU A 234 -14.54 -21.18 11.20
C LEU A 234 -15.83 -21.21 10.35
N PRO A 235 -16.87 -21.98 10.70
CA PRO A 235 -18.14 -21.97 9.97
C PRO A 235 -18.85 -20.60 9.97
N GLU A 236 -18.64 -19.76 11.00
CA GLU A 236 -19.21 -18.41 11.06
C GLU A 236 -18.56 -17.44 10.06
N LEU A 237 -17.41 -17.81 9.48
CA LEU A 237 -16.67 -17.07 8.47
C LEU A 237 -16.97 -17.53 7.05
N ASP A 238 -17.74 -18.61 6.88
CA ASP A 238 -18.10 -19.13 5.56
C ASP A 238 -18.99 -18.14 4.81
N ALA A 239 -18.75 -18.03 3.51
CA ALA A 239 -19.40 -17.08 2.63
C ALA A 239 -19.58 -17.70 1.23
N ASP A 240 -20.24 -17.00 0.31
CA ASP A 240 -20.32 -17.45 -1.08
C ASP A 240 -18.94 -17.51 -1.73
N PHE A 241 -18.06 -16.57 -1.38
CA PHE A 241 -16.64 -16.55 -1.77
C PHE A 241 -15.78 -16.22 -0.55
N VAL A 242 -14.74 -17.00 -0.34
CA VAL A 242 -13.76 -16.79 0.72
C VAL A 242 -12.40 -16.51 0.07
N PHE A 243 -11.80 -15.41 0.44
CA PHE A 243 -10.46 -15.05 0.00
C PHE A 243 -9.46 -15.33 1.12
N ALA A 244 -8.29 -15.83 0.75
CA ALA A 244 -7.15 -15.95 1.63
C ALA A 244 -5.88 -15.54 0.88
N THR A 245 -4.79 -15.31 1.58
CA THR A 245 -3.56 -14.86 0.95
C THR A 245 -2.37 -15.71 1.38
N TRP A 246 -1.43 -15.86 0.47
CA TRP A 246 -0.17 -16.54 0.69
C TRP A 246 1.01 -15.59 0.46
N ARG A 247 2.13 -15.81 1.16
CA ARG A 247 3.29 -14.92 1.09
C ARG A 247 4.11 -15.18 -0.17
N SER A 248 4.00 -14.28 -1.15
CA SER A 248 4.75 -14.33 -2.41
C SER A 248 6.17 -13.76 -2.28
N ASP A 249 6.36 -12.77 -1.43
CA ASP A 249 7.62 -12.04 -1.26
C ASP A 249 8.77 -12.88 -0.68
N THR A 250 8.44 -13.93 0.06
CA THR A 250 9.40 -14.84 0.68
C THR A 250 9.50 -16.21 0.00
N GLY A 251 8.96 -16.33 -1.23
CA GLY A 251 8.97 -17.57 -2.01
C GLY A 251 7.93 -18.60 -1.58
N GLY A 252 6.97 -18.22 -0.73
CA GLY A 252 5.82 -19.05 -0.37
C GLY A 252 4.94 -19.34 -1.57
N LYS A 253 4.07 -20.34 -1.43
CA LYS A 253 3.16 -20.85 -2.47
C LYS A 253 1.72 -20.88 -1.95
N PRO A 254 0.71 -20.92 -2.83
CA PRO A 254 -0.68 -21.07 -2.43
C PRO A 254 -0.93 -22.27 -1.50
N GLN A 255 -0.20 -23.36 -1.71
CA GLN A 255 -0.27 -24.57 -0.87
C GLN A 255 0.11 -24.33 0.59
N ASP A 256 0.98 -23.36 0.86
CA ASP A 256 1.42 -23.07 2.25
C ASP A 256 0.26 -22.52 3.08
N GLU A 257 -0.63 -21.71 2.49
CA GLU A 257 -1.84 -21.23 3.15
C GLU A 257 -2.85 -22.36 3.37
N LEU A 258 -3.02 -23.28 2.40
CA LEU A 258 -3.87 -24.45 2.59
C LEU A 258 -3.37 -25.37 3.72
N GLN A 259 -2.06 -25.57 3.80
CA GLN A 259 -1.42 -26.34 4.88
C GLN A 259 -1.57 -25.64 6.24
N ALA A 260 -1.45 -24.31 6.25
CA ALA A 260 -1.64 -23.53 7.47
C ALA A 260 -3.10 -23.63 7.96
N MET A 261 -4.09 -23.59 7.08
CA MET A 261 -5.51 -23.83 7.40
C MET A 261 -5.74 -25.25 7.91
N GLU A 262 -5.09 -26.27 7.32
CA GLU A 262 -5.13 -27.65 7.81
C GLU A 262 -4.54 -27.77 9.22
N GLY A 263 -3.52 -26.96 9.53
CA GLY A 263 -2.95 -26.86 10.88
C GLY A 263 -3.85 -26.15 11.89
N VAL A 264 -4.77 -25.27 11.45
CA VAL A 264 -5.79 -24.66 12.29
C VAL A 264 -6.89 -25.67 12.61
N MET A 265 -7.39 -26.36 11.61
CA MET A 265 -8.47 -27.33 11.71
C MET A 265 -8.30 -28.44 10.67
N PRO A 266 -7.90 -29.65 11.08
CA PRO A 266 -7.85 -30.79 10.17
C PRO A 266 -9.19 -31.05 9.47
N GLY A 267 -9.16 -31.16 8.14
CA GLY A 267 -10.37 -31.32 7.34
C GLY A 267 -11.24 -30.06 7.22
N TRP A 268 -10.66 -28.88 7.44
CA TRP A 268 -11.37 -27.58 7.45
C TRP A 268 -12.24 -27.36 6.19
N CYS A 269 -11.80 -27.87 5.05
CA CYS A 269 -12.53 -27.70 3.79
C CYS A 269 -13.92 -28.38 3.83
N ASP A 270 -14.09 -29.46 4.63
CA ASP A 270 -15.37 -30.13 4.78
C ASP A 270 -16.39 -29.25 5.54
N PHE A 271 -15.91 -28.30 6.33
CA PHE A 271 -16.75 -27.38 7.12
C PHE A 271 -17.03 -26.05 6.41
N MET A 272 -16.30 -25.73 5.34
CA MET A 272 -16.49 -24.50 4.58
C MET A 272 -17.08 -24.79 3.21
N ARG A 273 -18.29 -24.29 2.95
CA ARG A 273 -18.97 -24.43 1.65
C ARG A 273 -18.12 -23.83 0.52
N ALA A 274 -17.55 -22.63 0.73
CA ALA A 274 -16.71 -21.97 -0.25
C ALA A 274 -15.54 -22.86 -0.70
N CYS A 275 -14.92 -23.63 0.20
CA CYS A 275 -13.86 -24.56 -0.14
C CYS A 275 -14.40 -25.74 -0.97
N ARG A 276 -15.46 -26.39 -0.51
CA ARG A 276 -16.07 -27.54 -1.22
C ARG A 276 -16.55 -27.18 -2.62
N THR A 277 -16.97 -25.95 -2.85
CA THR A 277 -17.52 -25.49 -4.12
C THR A 277 -16.49 -24.80 -5.03
N GLY A 278 -15.21 -24.75 -4.63
CA GLY A 278 -14.14 -24.11 -5.40
C GLY A 278 -14.18 -22.57 -5.38
N HIS A 279 -14.84 -22.00 -4.36
CA HIS A 279 -14.92 -20.55 -4.13
C HIS A 279 -13.99 -20.06 -3.01
N TYR A 280 -13.02 -20.89 -2.61
CA TYR A 280 -11.91 -20.49 -1.75
C TYR A 280 -10.77 -20.00 -2.65
N ILE A 281 -10.49 -18.70 -2.61
CA ILE A 281 -9.66 -17.99 -3.59
C ILE A 281 -8.37 -17.56 -2.90
N LEU A 282 -7.24 -17.99 -3.46
CA LEU A 282 -5.90 -17.67 -2.95
C LEU A 282 -5.26 -16.55 -3.77
N LEU A 283 -4.87 -15.46 -3.13
CA LEU A 283 -4.22 -14.31 -3.76
C LEU A 283 -2.83 -14.07 -3.17
N PRO A 284 -1.88 -13.50 -3.93
CA PRO A 284 -0.58 -13.12 -3.40
C PRO A 284 -0.75 -11.96 -2.41
N ARG A 285 -0.20 -12.15 -1.19
CA ARG A 285 -0.49 -11.27 -0.05
C ARG A 285 0.02 -9.84 -0.23
N GLU A 286 1.19 -9.67 -0.79
CA GLU A 286 1.86 -8.37 -0.81
C GLU A 286 1.11 -7.36 -1.70
N GLU A 287 0.53 -7.81 -2.80
CA GLU A 287 -0.32 -6.99 -3.66
C GLU A 287 -1.67 -6.67 -2.99
N VAL A 288 -2.20 -7.63 -2.21
CA VAL A 288 -3.47 -7.46 -1.48
C VAL A 288 -3.36 -6.42 -0.37
N ILE A 289 -2.21 -6.39 0.34
CA ILE A 289 -2.03 -5.52 1.50
C ILE A 289 -1.48 -4.13 1.19
N SER A 290 -1.07 -3.85 -0.04
CA SER A 290 -0.55 -2.54 -0.42
C SER A 290 -1.65 -1.47 -0.37
N ASN A 291 -1.39 -0.37 0.33
CA ASN A 291 -2.24 0.80 0.33
C ASN A 291 -1.95 1.68 -0.90
N SER A 292 -2.22 1.16 -2.11
CA SER A 292 -1.96 1.86 -3.37
C SER A 292 -3.13 1.76 -4.34
N TYR A 293 -3.27 2.74 -5.24
CA TYR A 293 -4.29 2.69 -6.29
C TYR A 293 -4.01 1.58 -7.31
N ALA A 294 -2.75 1.22 -7.53
CA ALA A 294 -2.38 0.07 -8.34
C ALA A 294 -2.91 -1.23 -7.72
N ALA A 295 -2.72 -1.42 -6.41
CA ALA A 295 -3.27 -2.57 -5.69
C ALA A 295 -4.80 -2.57 -5.71
N LEU A 296 -5.45 -1.44 -5.47
CA LEU A 296 -6.91 -1.32 -5.57
C LEU A 296 -7.40 -1.74 -6.96
N SER A 297 -6.75 -1.26 -8.03
CA SER A 297 -7.09 -1.61 -9.42
C SER A 297 -6.89 -3.10 -9.69
N LEU A 298 -5.80 -3.68 -9.18
CA LEU A 298 -5.52 -5.11 -9.29
C LEU A 298 -6.58 -5.93 -8.55
N MET A 299 -6.97 -5.52 -7.34
CA MET A 299 -8.00 -6.22 -6.57
C MET A 299 -9.38 -6.14 -7.23
N VAL A 300 -9.75 -5.01 -7.84
CA VAL A 300 -10.98 -4.95 -8.65
C VAL A 300 -10.95 -6.01 -9.76
N ALA A 301 -9.85 -6.12 -10.49
CA ALA A 301 -9.71 -7.12 -11.56
C ALA A 301 -9.76 -8.57 -11.03
N GLN A 302 -9.13 -8.85 -9.89
CA GLN A 302 -9.16 -10.15 -9.24
C GLN A 302 -10.57 -10.51 -8.77
N VAL A 303 -11.25 -9.63 -8.06
CA VAL A 303 -12.64 -9.84 -7.59
C VAL A 303 -13.56 -10.09 -8.78
N GLN A 304 -13.45 -9.28 -9.84
CA GLN A 304 -14.23 -9.47 -11.06
C GLN A 304 -13.98 -10.82 -11.71
N SER A 305 -12.72 -11.22 -11.88
CA SER A 305 -12.34 -12.48 -12.55
C SER A 305 -12.77 -13.72 -11.76
N HIS A 306 -12.79 -13.60 -10.43
CA HIS A 306 -13.13 -14.73 -9.57
C HIS A 306 -14.63 -14.84 -9.26
N ILE A 307 -15.41 -13.77 -9.38
CA ILE A 307 -16.83 -13.79 -9.01
C ILE A 307 -17.75 -13.66 -10.24
N ALA A 308 -17.38 -12.87 -11.26
CA ALA A 308 -18.25 -12.65 -12.40
C ALA A 308 -18.56 -13.96 -13.15
N GLY A 309 -19.85 -14.23 -13.36
CA GLY A 309 -20.31 -15.40 -14.09
C GLY A 309 -20.19 -16.74 -13.35
N ARG A 310 -19.75 -16.74 -12.09
CA ARG A 310 -19.75 -17.97 -11.27
C ARG A 310 -21.09 -18.15 -10.59
N PRO A 311 -21.79 -19.28 -10.84
CA PRO A 311 -23.04 -19.57 -10.13
C PRO A 311 -22.73 -19.91 -8.67
N ILE A 312 -23.58 -19.43 -7.74
CA ILE A 312 -23.61 -20.00 -6.41
C ILE A 312 -24.30 -21.36 -6.51
N PRO A 313 -23.65 -22.47 -6.13
CA PRO A 313 -24.32 -23.75 -6.11
C PRO A 313 -25.52 -23.67 -5.18
N ALA A 314 -26.69 -24.12 -5.64
CA ALA A 314 -27.84 -24.29 -4.76
C ALA A 314 -27.40 -25.18 -3.59
N GLU A 315 -27.72 -24.78 -2.36
CA GLU A 315 -27.43 -25.60 -1.20
C GLU A 315 -28.05 -26.98 -1.45
N ALA A 316 -27.21 -28.02 -1.41
CA ALA A 316 -27.72 -29.37 -1.26
C ALA A 316 -28.41 -29.39 0.11
N LYS A 317 -29.77 -29.45 0.09
CA LYS A 317 -30.64 -29.57 1.26
C LYS A 317 -30.34 -30.83 2.01
#